data_ee8ad23158c55c53e5bbb4ac1faa196e
#
_entry.id   ee8ad23158c55c53e5bbb4ac1faa196e
#
_cell.length_a   1.000
_cell.length_b   1.000
_cell.length_c   1.000
_cell.angle_alpha   90.00
_cell.angle_beta   90.00
_cell.angle_gamma   90.00
#
_symmetry.space_group_name_H-M   'P 1'
#
loop_
_entity.id
_entity.type
_entity.pdbx_description
1 polymer ?
#
loop_
_entity_poly.entity_id
_entity_poly.type
_entity_poly.pdbx_seq_one_letter_code
_entity_poly.pdbx_strand_id
1 'polypeptide(L)'
;MADYREFLRVLSHEKPGRAVFFEYALNRALAEQLVWRRGDTLWATENARVQTLADAAAVSGFDCAVVQLSFEDGFPALKGLRLREGMKLAAGLSVPIFDPAPYEALAKEEAVCAVILRNVPCGTPENYRQLAAAVHRQGKPCIWADDSKTPIPLSELTGCSFDGIHLTEARNRPVELLWKQWNDRWALLGDTRFSWLIRQKPRDILDYCTGLQQLTHGKSYAFGSGNPEGKPIPYLSYAAILSAYIRGQG
;
A
#
# COMPACT_ATOMS: atom_id res chain seq x y z
N MET A 1 6.43 16.94 -1.14
CA MET A 1 7.65 16.13 -0.98
C MET A 1 7.25 14.86 -0.27
N ALA A 2 7.74 13.68 -0.69
CA ALA A 2 7.43 12.41 -0.04
C ALA A 2 7.86 12.44 1.44
N ASP A 3 7.01 11.96 2.34
CA ASP A 3 7.35 11.82 3.76
C ASP A 3 6.60 10.63 4.36
N TYR A 4 7.30 9.54 4.56
CA TYR A 4 6.74 8.31 5.14
C TYR A 4 6.13 8.54 6.54
N ARG A 5 6.50 9.60 7.25
CA ARG A 5 5.92 9.93 8.56
C ARG A 5 4.44 10.32 8.44
N GLU A 6 4.05 10.96 7.33
CA GLU A 6 2.63 11.23 7.07
C GLU A 6 1.83 9.94 6.89
N PHE A 7 2.42 8.93 6.23
CA PHE A 7 1.82 7.60 6.14
C PHE A 7 1.71 6.92 7.52
N LEU A 8 2.74 7.00 8.35
CA LEU A 8 2.71 6.47 9.72
C LEU A 8 1.64 7.15 10.58
N ARG A 9 1.42 8.46 10.43
CA ARG A 9 0.31 9.17 11.10
C ARG A 9 -1.05 8.58 10.75
N VAL A 10 -1.28 8.28 9.46
CA VAL A 10 -2.52 7.61 9.04
C VAL A 10 -2.69 6.27 9.76
N LEU A 11 -1.65 5.44 9.82
CA LEU A 11 -1.68 4.14 10.50
C LEU A 11 -1.88 4.26 12.01
N SER A 12 -1.38 5.33 12.62
CA SER A 12 -1.54 5.62 14.06
C SER A 12 -2.83 6.37 14.40
N HIS A 13 -3.75 6.55 13.46
CA HIS A 13 -4.97 7.36 13.61
C HIS A 13 -4.72 8.82 13.99
N GLU A 14 -3.53 9.32 13.71
CA GLU A 14 -3.19 10.73 13.84
C GLU A 14 -3.58 11.49 12.57
N LYS A 15 -3.85 12.79 12.73
CA LYS A 15 -4.15 13.65 11.58
C LYS A 15 -2.88 13.85 10.75
N PRO A 16 -2.82 13.40 9.48
CA PRO A 16 -1.72 13.74 8.60
C PRO A 16 -1.76 15.23 8.23
N GLY A 17 -0.60 15.82 7.94
CA GLY A 17 -0.48 17.22 7.51
C GLY A 17 -1.06 17.48 6.11
N ARG A 18 -1.26 16.41 5.32
CA ARG A 18 -1.79 16.44 3.95
C ARG A 18 -2.42 15.10 3.58
N ALA A 19 -3.06 15.04 2.42
CA ALA A 19 -3.53 13.78 1.87
C ALA A 19 -2.34 12.82 1.67
N VAL A 20 -2.52 11.55 2.06
CA VAL A 20 -1.51 10.48 1.97
C VAL A 20 -1.88 9.53 0.85
N PHE A 21 -0.90 9.12 0.07
CA PHE A 21 -1.09 8.21 -1.05
C PHE A 21 -0.38 6.88 -0.78
N PHE A 22 -1.13 5.78 -0.93
CA PHE A 22 -0.66 4.42 -0.78
C PHE A 22 -1.03 3.60 -2.03
N GLU A 23 -0.08 3.32 -2.90
CA GLU A 23 -0.30 2.48 -4.08
C GLU A 23 0.24 1.08 -3.83
N TYR A 24 -0.70 0.13 -3.65
CA TYR A 24 -0.36 -1.24 -3.27
C TYR A 24 0.45 -1.99 -4.33
N ALA A 25 0.14 -1.80 -5.61
CA ALA A 25 0.83 -2.50 -6.68
C ALA A 25 0.96 -1.64 -7.95
N LEU A 26 2.14 -1.14 -8.20
CA LEU A 26 2.50 -0.52 -9.47
C LEU A 26 2.84 -1.60 -10.50
N ASN A 27 2.17 -1.60 -11.66
CA ASN A 27 2.59 -2.46 -12.75
C ASN A 27 3.85 -1.94 -13.43
N ARG A 28 4.59 -2.86 -14.08
CA ARG A 28 5.86 -2.56 -14.75
C ARG A 28 5.76 -1.38 -15.72
N ALA A 29 4.78 -1.40 -16.62
CA ALA A 29 4.64 -0.37 -17.65
C ALA A 29 4.42 1.02 -17.06
N LEU A 30 3.61 1.13 -16.01
CA LEU A 30 3.36 2.38 -15.32
C LEU A 30 4.61 2.86 -14.55
N ALA A 31 5.30 1.97 -13.85
CA ALA A 31 6.54 2.32 -13.14
C ALA A 31 7.63 2.82 -14.12
N GLU A 32 7.81 2.14 -15.25
CA GLU A 32 8.75 2.58 -16.32
C GLU A 32 8.38 3.97 -16.88
N GLN A 33 7.09 4.25 -17.05
CA GLN A 33 6.62 5.58 -17.47
C GLN A 33 6.95 6.66 -16.42
N LEU A 34 6.70 6.38 -15.16
CA LEU A 34 6.93 7.32 -14.06
C LEU A 34 8.41 7.67 -13.89
N VAL A 35 9.30 6.69 -14.03
CA VAL A 35 10.76 6.94 -13.93
C VAL A 35 11.38 7.43 -15.25
N TRP A 36 10.62 7.52 -16.35
CA TRP A 36 11.09 7.86 -17.69
C TRP A 36 12.22 6.95 -18.19
N ARG A 37 12.24 5.69 -17.76
CA ARG A 37 13.22 4.67 -18.14
C ARG A 37 12.49 3.41 -18.56
N ARG A 38 13.03 2.70 -19.53
CA ARG A 38 12.50 1.43 -20.03
C ARG A 38 13.64 0.43 -20.17
N GLY A 39 13.33 -0.82 -19.98
CA GLY A 39 14.26 -1.91 -20.28
C GLY A 39 14.31 -2.98 -19.20
N ASP A 40 14.75 -4.16 -19.63
CA ASP A 40 14.76 -5.34 -18.75
C ASP A 40 15.76 -5.23 -17.59
N THR A 41 16.78 -4.38 -17.71
CA THR A 41 17.75 -4.14 -16.63
C THR A 41 17.10 -3.60 -15.35
N LEU A 42 16.00 -2.85 -15.46
CA LEU A 42 15.25 -2.33 -14.31
C LEU A 42 14.54 -3.44 -13.52
N TRP A 43 14.41 -4.62 -14.11
CA TRP A 43 13.66 -5.76 -13.59
C TRP A 43 14.50 -7.03 -13.53
N ALA A 44 15.78 -6.96 -13.89
CA ALA A 44 16.68 -8.12 -14.00
C ALA A 44 16.95 -8.81 -12.65
N THR A 45 16.90 -8.06 -11.57
CA THR A 45 17.08 -8.58 -10.20
C THR A 45 15.98 -8.03 -9.30
N GLU A 46 15.75 -8.68 -8.17
CA GLU A 46 14.79 -8.18 -7.19
C GLU A 46 15.21 -6.81 -6.64
N ASN A 47 16.50 -6.59 -6.39
CA ASN A 47 17.02 -5.28 -5.97
C ASN A 47 16.72 -4.19 -7.01
N ALA A 48 16.97 -4.43 -8.30
CA ALA A 48 16.69 -3.48 -9.38
C ALA A 48 15.17 -3.18 -9.47
N ARG A 49 14.32 -4.20 -9.30
CA ARG A 49 12.86 -4.04 -9.25
C ARG A 49 12.43 -3.18 -8.07
N VAL A 50 12.94 -3.44 -6.87
CA VAL A 50 12.63 -2.68 -5.66
C VAL A 50 13.08 -1.22 -5.83
N GLN A 51 14.30 -0.99 -6.33
CA GLN A 51 14.80 0.37 -6.60
C GLN A 51 13.91 1.10 -7.62
N THR A 52 13.49 0.43 -8.70
CA THR A 52 12.62 1.04 -9.72
C THR A 52 11.25 1.43 -9.14
N LEU A 53 10.65 0.58 -8.31
CA LEU A 53 9.38 0.88 -7.64
C LEU A 53 9.53 2.04 -6.65
N ALA A 54 10.62 2.09 -5.90
CA ALA A 54 10.91 3.19 -4.98
C ALA A 54 11.14 4.51 -5.73
N ASP A 55 11.85 4.48 -6.84
CA ASP A 55 12.07 5.66 -7.70
C ASP A 55 10.75 6.15 -8.30
N ALA A 56 9.90 5.25 -8.78
CA ALA A 56 8.58 5.59 -9.33
C ALA A 56 7.67 6.22 -8.26
N ALA A 57 7.64 5.66 -7.06
CA ALA A 57 6.91 6.21 -5.93
C ALA A 57 7.43 7.63 -5.56
N ALA A 58 8.74 7.80 -5.50
CA ALA A 58 9.37 9.08 -5.16
C ALA A 58 9.10 10.18 -6.20
N VAL A 59 9.14 9.84 -7.49
CA VAL A 59 8.81 10.79 -8.57
C VAL A 59 7.34 11.18 -8.54
N SER A 60 6.46 10.25 -8.17
CA SER A 60 5.02 10.49 -8.04
C SER A 60 4.64 11.24 -6.76
N GLY A 61 5.58 11.45 -5.85
CA GLY A 61 5.33 12.12 -4.57
C GLY A 61 4.63 11.22 -3.53
N PHE A 62 4.67 9.91 -3.69
CA PHE A 62 4.08 8.97 -2.72
C PHE A 62 4.85 9.02 -1.40
N ASP A 63 4.14 8.75 -0.32
CA ASP A 63 4.70 8.82 1.03
C ASP A 63 5.52 7.58 1.39
N CYS A 64 5.23 6.44 0.77
CA CYS A 64 6.02 5.23 0.85
C CYS A 64 5.96 4.47 -0.49
N ALA A 65 6.95 3.63 -0.74
CA ALA A 65 6.91 2.67 -1.85
C ALA A 65 6.47 1.31 -1.32
N VAL A 66 5.52 0.68 -2.01
CA VAL A 66 5.06 -0.68 -1.67
C VAL A 66 5.84 -1.71 -2.46
N VAL A 67 6.39 -2.71 -1.78
CA VAL A 67 7.18 -3.78 -2.39
C VAL A 67 6.85 -5.14 -1.80
N GLN A 68 6.95 -6.18 -2.63
CA GLN A 68 6.88 -7.58 -2.21
C GLN A 68 8.26 -8.18 -2.35
N LEU A 69 8.78 -8.83 -1.30
CA LEU A 69 10.15 -9.29 -1.19
C LEU A 69 10.21 -10.82 -1.02
N SER A 70 11.21 -11.43 -1.65
CA SER A 70 11.59 -12.81 -1.36
C SER A 70 12.38 -12.86 -0.06
N PHE A 71 12.14 -13.90 0.74
CA PHE A 71 12.92 -14.20 1.93
C PHE A 71 13.95 -15.28 1.59
N GLU A 72 15.23 -14.91 1.62
CA GLU A 72 16.36 -15.79 1.31
C GLU A 72 17.47 -15.53 2.34
N ASP A 73 17.33 -16.13 3.52
CA ASP A 73 18.28 -15.88 4.61
C ASP A 73 18.42 -14.37 4.95
N GLY A 74 17.27 -13.66 4.94
CA GLY A 74 17.12 -12.22 5.03
C GLY A 74 16.59 -11.61 3.74
N PHE A 75 16.87 -10.32 3.53
CA PHE A 75 16.34 -9.54 2.42
C PHE A 75 17.46 -8.92 1.57
N PRO A 76 18.15 -9.72 0.73
CA PRO A 76 19.27 -9.21 -0.08
C PRO A 76 18.84 -8.08 -1.02
N ALA A 77 17.59 -8.07 -1.45
CA ALA A 77 17.04 -7.01 -2.31
C ALA A 77 17.04 -5.61 -1.65
N LEU A 78 17.14 -5.52 -0.33
CA LEU A 78 17.19 -4.24 0.39
C LEU A 78 18.62 -3.70 0.53
N LYS A 79 19.65 -4.52 0.28
CA LYS A 79 21.03 -4.10 0.40
C LYS A 79 21.40 -3.11 -0.70
N GLY A 80 21.97 -1.97 -0.30
CA GLY A 80 22.45 -0.94 -1.23
C GLY A 80 21.35 -0.14 -1.93
N LEU A 81 20.10 -0.23 -1.49
CA LEU A 81 19.02 0.65 -1.99
C LEU A 81 19.34 2.12 -1.71
N ARG A 82 19.02 2.96 -2.68
CA ARG A 82 19.16 4.42 -2.58
C ARG A 82 17.79 5.07 -2.53
N LEU A 83 17.20 5.08 -1.34
CA LEU A 83 15.93 5.75 -1.14
C LEU A 83 16.12 7.26 -1.07
N ARG A 84 15.21 8.03 -1.68
CA ARG A 84 15.19 9.48 -1.52
C ARG A 84 14.89 9.85 -0.07
N GLU A 85 15.35 11.02 0.36
CA GLU A 85 15.03 11.57 1.67
C GLU A 85 13.49 11.61 1.89
N GLY A 86 13.05 11.19 3.06
CA GLY A 86 11.63 11.06 3.41
C GLY A 86 10.93 9.82 2.84
N MET A 87 11.62 8.98 2.03
CA MET A 87 11.05 7.75 1.47
C MET A 87 11.44 6.54 2.31
N LYS A 88 10.47 5.68 2.59
CA LYS A 88 10.69 4.32 3.10
C LYS A 88 9.77 3.33 2.38
N LEU A 89 9.91 2.05 2.70
CA LEU A 89 9.15 0.97 2.10
C LEU A 89 8.05 0.49 3.04
N ALA A 90 6.85 0.28 2.50
CA ALA A 90 5.87 -0.63 3.08
C ALA A 90 6.07 -1.99 2.38
N ALA A 91 6.54 -2.98 3.10
CA ALA A 91 7.04 -4.22 2.51
C ALA A 91 6.29 -5.45 3.00
N GLY A 92 6.06 -6.40 2.10
CA GLY A 92 5.50 -7.72 2.40
C GLY A 92 6.32 -8.84 1.78
N LEU A 93 5.94 -10.09 2.03
CA LEU A 93 6.56 -11.24 1.40
C LEU A 93 5.90 -11.57 0.06
N SER A 94 6.70 -11.83 -0.97
CA SER A 94 6.23 -12.28 -2.30
C SER A 94 5.46 -13.60 -2.20
N VAL A 95 5.94 -14.51 -1.37
CA VAL A 95 5.25 -15.76 -1.01
C VAL A 95 4.87 -15.67 0.47
N PRO A 96 3.59 -15.46 0.80
CA PRO A 96 3.15 -15.40 2.19
C PRO A 96 3.33 -16.75 2.89
N ILE A 97 3.84 -16.70 4.12
CA ILE A 97 4.04 -17.86 4.99
C ILE A 97 3.51 -17.55 6.39
N PHE A 98 3.19 -18.57 7.18
CA PHE A 98 2.69 -18.38 8.55
C PHE A 98 3.76 -18.54 9.63
N ASP A 99 5.04 -18.49 9.24
CA ASP A 99 6.15 -18.37 10.18
C ASP A 99 6.37 -16.90 10.51
N PRO A 100 6.35 -16.47 11.79
CA PRO A 100 6.59 -15.11 12.21
C PRO A 100 8.03 -14.61 11.96
N ALA A 101 9.02 -15.51 11.90
CA ALA A 101 10.43 -15.12 11.85
C ALA A 101 10.81 -14.26 10.64
N PRO A 102 10.40 -14.55 9.40
CA PRO A 102 10.65 -13.68 8.25
C PRO A 102 10.01 -12.29 8.38
N TYR A 103 8.81 -12.19 8.96
CA TYR A 103 8.15 -10.89 9.14
C TYR A 103 8.83 -10.07 10.24
N GLU A 104 9.29 -10.73 11.30
CA GLU A 104 10.10 -10.09 12.34
C GLU A 104 11.44 -9.61 11.79
N ALA A 105 12.11 -10.41 10.95
CA ALA A 105 13.31 -9.99 10.24
C ALA A 105 13.05 -8.79 9.32
N LEU A 106 11.95 -8.81 8.55
CA LEU A 106 11.55 -7.71 7.67
C LEU A 106 11.30 -6.43 8.46
N ALA A 107 10.64 -6.53 9.61
CA ALA A 107 10.36 -5.39 10.47
C ALA A 107 11.62 -4.75 11.09
N LYS A 108 12.74 -5.48 11.18
CA LYS A 108 14.05 -4.96 11.64
C LYS A 108 14.77 -4.12 10.59
N GLU A 109 14.42 -4.29 9.30
CA GLU A 109 15.09 -3.55 8.21
C GLU A 109 14.82 -2.04 8.32
N GLU A 110 15.89 -1.25 8.30
CA GLU A 110 15.79 0.21 8.44
C GLU A 110 15.03 0.87 7.28
N ALA A 111 15.16 0.32 6.08
CA ALA A 111 14.46 0.80 4.90
C ALA A 111 12.94 0.61 4.98
N VAL A 112 12.45 -0.25 5.88
CA VAL A 112 11.03 -0.61 6.01
C VAL A 112 10.37 0.25 7.08
N CYS A 113 9.24 0.89 6.76
CA CYS A 113 8.44 1.65 7.72
C CYS A 113 7.17 0.92 8.17
N ALA A 114 6.66 -0.02 7.37
CA ALA A 114 5.48 -0.82 7.70
C ALA A 114 5.59 -2.21 7.06
N VAL A 115 5.02 -3.22 7.68
CA VAL A 115 4.99 -4.59 7.14
C VAL A 115 3.59 -4.95 6.66
N ILE A 116 3.50 -5.56 5.47
CA ILE A 116 2.26 -5.95 4.84
C ILE A 116 2.09 -7.48 4.94
N LEU A 117 1.00 -7.90 5.56
CA LEU A 117 0.54 -9.29 5.58
C LEU A 117 -0.51 -9.49 4.49
N ARG A 118 -0.27 -10.43 3.59
CA ARG A 118 -1.21 -10.73 2.50
C ARG A 118 -2.24 -11.76 2.95
N ASN A 119 -3.48 -11.57 2.51
CA ASN A 119 -4.52 -12.58 2.69
C ASN A 119 -4.26 -13.79 1.77
N VAL A 120 -4.22 -14.97 2.34
CA VAL A 120 -4.05 -16.23 1.60
C VAL A 120 -5.16 -17.21 1.95
N PRO A 121 -5.57 -18.11 1.03
CA PRO A 121 -6.76 -18.96 1.20
C PRO A 121 -6.78 -19.84 2.46
N CYS A 122 -5.60 -20.23 2.96
CA CYS A 122 -5.48 -21.06 4.17
C CYS A 122 -5.18 -20.26 5.45
N GLY A 123 -5.17 -18.91 5.36
CA GLY A 123 -4.93 -18.04 6.50
C GLY A 123 -6.12 -18.02 7.46
N THR A 124 -5.84 -18.06 8.76
CA THR A 124 -6.83 -17.92 9.83
C THR A 124 -6.59 -16.61 10.60
N PRO A 125 -7.61 -16.04 11.27
CA PRO A 125 -7.42 -14.87 12.13
C PRO A 125 -6.30 -15.10 13.18
N GLU A 126 -6.15 -16.32 13.70
CA GLU A 126 -5.10 -16.63 14.67
C GLU A 126 -3.69 -16.54 14.05
N ASN A 127 -3.50 -17.07 12.84
CA ASN A 127 -2.24 -16.92 12.12
C ASN A 127 -1.87 -15.44 11.97
N TYR A 128 -2.80 -14.62 11.49
CA TYR A 128 -2.56 -13.19 11.30
C TYR A 128 -2.29 -12.44 12.60
N ARG A 129 -2.95 -12.83 13.72
CA ARG A 129 -2.67 -12.25 15.04
C ARG A 129 -1.23 -12.50 15.47
N GLN A 130 -0.72 -13.71 15.29
CA GLN A 130 0.66 -14.06 15.63
C GLN A 130 1.68 -13.32 14.75
N LEU A 131 1.42 -13.21 13.45
CA LEU A 131 2.27 -12.45 12.53
C LEU A 131 2.29 -10.95 12.87
N ALA A 132 1.12 -10.35 13.12
CA ALA A 132 1.03 -8.94 13.51
C ALA A 132 1.79 -8.67 14.82
N ALA A 133 1.64 -9.55 15.82
CA ALA A 133 2.38 -9.45 17.07
C ALA A 133 3.91 -9.52 16.86
N ALA A 134 4.38 -10.34 15.91
CA ALA A 134 5.80 -10.42 15.58
C ALA A 134 6.33 -9.10 14.99
N VAL A 135 5.56 -8.48 14.11
CA VAL A 135 5.87 -7.16 13.53
C VAL A 135 5.90 -6.07 14.59
N HIS A 136 4.89 -6.03 15.46
CA HIS A 136 4.78 -5.03 16.53
C HIS A 136 5.89 -5.12 17.56
N ARG A 137 6.43 -6.32 17.85
CA ARG A 137 7.60 -6.47 18.72
C ARG A 137 8.82 -5.68 18.23
N GLN A 138 8.88 -5.37 16.94
CA GLN A 138 9.93 -4.55 16.34
C GLN A 138 9.53 -3.07 16.20
N GLY A 139 8.41 -2.65 16.78
CA GLY A 139 7.93 -1.26 16.76
C GLY A 139 7.47 -0.79 15.38
N LYS A 140 7.11 -1.72 14.47
CA LYS A 140 6.59 -1.38 13.12
C LYS A 140 5.10 -1.62 13.04
N PRO A 141 4.35 -0.78 12.33
CA PRO A 141 2.95 -1.03 12.04
C PRO A 141 2.78 -2.19 11.06
N CYS A 142 1.64 -2.87 11.23
CA CYS A 142 1.25 -4.03 10.47
C CYS A 142 -0.01 -3.73 9.64
N ILE A 143 0.08 -3.95 8.34
CA ILE A 143 -1.00 -3.75 7.37
C ILE A 143 -1.50 -5.10 6.89
N TRP A 144 -2.80 -5.33 6.92
CA TRP A 144 -3.39 -6.50 6.28
C TRP A 144 -3.89 -6.14 4.87
N ALA A 145 -3.43 -6.88 3.87
CA ALA A 145 -3.84 -6.68 2.48
C ALA A 145 -4.83 -7.77 2.05
N ASP A 146 -6.04 -7.33 1.73
CA ASP A 146 -7.13 -8.20 1.27
C ASP A 146 -7.03 -8.40 -0.25
N ASP A 147 -6.07 -9.19 -0.67
CA ASP A 147 -5.81 -9.50 -2.07
C ASP A 147 -6.28 -10.92 -2.50
N SER A 148 -6.99 -11.63 -1.62
CA SER A 148 -7.55 -12.95 -1.91
C SER A 148 -8.89 -12.87 -2.66
N LYS A 149 -9.14 -13.85 -3.52
CA LYS A 149 -10.45 -14.05 -4.15
C LYS A 149 -11.54 -14.48 -3.14
N THR A 150 -11.13 -15.01 -1.99
CA THR A 150 -11.99 -15.40 -0.88
C THR A 150 -11.65 -14.59 0.36
N PRO A 151 -12.18 -13.35 0.47
CA PRO A 151 -11.81 -12.47 1.57
C PRO A 151 -12.35 -12.99 2.90
N ILE A 152 -11.50 -12.96 3.94
CA ILE A 152 -11.94 -13.19 5.32
C ILE A 152 -12.90 -12.06 5.72
N PRO A 153 -14.05 -12.35 6.36
CA PRO A 153 -14.93 -11.31 6.87
C PRO A 153 -14.19 -10.35 7.81
N LEU A 154 -14.33 -9.05 7.61
CA LEU A 154 -13.64 -8.05 8.46
C LEU A 154 -14.00 -8.19 9.93
N SER A 155 -15.23 -8.65 10.25
CA SER A 155 -15.66 -8.95 11.61
C SER A 155 -14.81 -10.02 12.30
N GLU A 156 -14.28 -10.99 11.56
CA GLU A 156 -13.40 -12.03 12.09
C GLU A 156 -11.99 -11.52 12.39
N LEU A 157 -11.56 -10.48 11.68
CA LEU A 157 -10.26 -9.84 11.85
C LEU A 157 -10.22 -8.85 13.02
N THR A 158 -11.36 -8.59 13.66
CA THR A 158 -11.44 -7.61 14.75
C THR A 158 -10.55 -7.93 15.95
N GLY A 159 -10.17 -9.20 16.13
CA GLY A 159 -9.19 -9.63 17.14
C GLY A 159 -7.72 -9.52 16.71
N CYS A 160 -7.44 -9.18 15.43
CA CYS A 160 -6.09 -8.99 14.95
C CYS A 160 -5.69 -7.52 15.13
N SER A 161 -4.48 -7.30 15.62
CA SER A 161 -3.96 -5.96 15.91
C SER A 161 -3.33 -5.34 14.66
N PHE A 162 -4.09 -5.20 13.56
CA PHE A 162 -3.63 -4.46 12.40
C PHE A 162 -3.78 -2.97 12.62
N ASP A 163 -2.84 -2.18 12.11
CA ASP A 163 -2.88 -0.72 12.12
C ASP A 163 -3.59 -0.19 10.87
N GLY A 164 -3.52 -0.94 9.77
CA GLY A 164 -4.19 -0.58 8.53
C GLY A 164 -4.68 -1.79 7.75
N ILE A 165 -5.70 -1.56 6.92
CA ILE A 165 -6.24 -2.56 5.98
C ILE A 165 -6.23 -1.97 4.58
N HIS A 166 -5.55 -2.65 3.65
CA HIS A 166 -5.70 -2.42 2.23
C HIS A 166 -6.85 -3.26 1.70
N LEU A 167 -7.90 -2.59 1.24
CA LEU A 167 -9.09 -3.22 0.69
C LEU A 167 -8.97 -3.34 -0.81
N THR A 168 -9.34 -4.49 -1.32
CA THR A 168 -9.41 -4.74 -2.75
C THR A 168 -10.85 -4.76 -3.24
N GLU A 169 -11.00 -4.77 -4.55
CA GLU A 169 -12.28 -4.86 -5.24
C GLU A 169 -13.13 -6.10 -4.84
N ALA A 170 -12.52 -7.14 -4.27
CA ALA A 170 -13.22 -8.34 -3.81
C ALA A 170 -14.34 -8.04 -2.79
N ARG A 171 -14.24 -6.93 -2.07
CA ARG A 171 -15.27 -6.48 -1.13
C ARG A 171 -16.52 -5.92 -1.82
N ASN A 172 -16.44 -5.55 -3.07
CA ASN A 172 -17.56 -5.00 -3.88
C ASN A 172 -18.46 -3.97 -3.15
N ARG A 173 -17.85 -3.18 -2.27
CA ARG A 173 -18.55 -2.13 -1.51
C ARG A 173 -17.88 -0.79 -1.75
N PRO A 174 -18.64 0.32 -1.77
CA PRO A 174 -18.07 1.65 -1.80
C PRO A 174 -17.12 1.86 -0.62
N VAL A 175 -15.94 2.39 -0.89
CA VAL A 175 -14.94 2.66 0.16
C VAL A 175 -15.49 3.59 1.24
N GLU A 176 -16.39 4.50 0.88
CA GLU A 176 -17.05 5.43 1.80
C GLU A 176 -17.89 4.71 2.88
N LEU A 177 -18.52 3.59 2.51
CA LEU A 177 -19.29 2.78 3.46
C LEU A 177 -18.37 1.98 4.37
N LEU A 178 -17.32 1.37 3.81
CA LEU A 178 -16.32 0.65 4.58
C LEU A 178 -15.59 1.58 5.53
N TRP A 179 -15.20 2.76 5.05
CA TRP A 179 -14.56 3.77 5.87
C TRP A 179 -15.45 4.23 7.03
N LYS A 180 -16.72 4.54 6.81
CA LYS A 180 -17.67 4.90 7.88
C LYS A 180 -17.84 3.80 8.93
N GLN A 181 -17.72 2.53 8.52
CA GLN A 181 -17.91 1.39 9.41
C GLN A 181 -16.64 1.05 10.22
N TRP A 182 -15.44 1.27 9.66
CA TRP A 182 -14.20 0.70 10.19
C TRP A 182 -13.08 1.70 10.49
N ASN A 183 -13.27 3.00 10.19
CA ASN A 183 -12.21 4.01 10.36
C ASN A 183 -11.74 4.23 11.82
N ASP A 184 -12.57 3.89 12.80
CA ASP A 184 -12.20 3.99 14.22
C ASP A 184 -11.32 2.81 14.66
N ARG A 185 -11.22 1.77 13.83
CA ARG A 185 -10.50 0.56 14.16
C ARG A 185 -9.22 0.40 13.37
N TRP A 186 -9.25 0.69 12.09
CA TRP A 186 -8.12 0.53 11.18
C TRP A 186 -8.00 1.73 10.26
N ALA A 187 -6.77 2.11 9.94
CA ALA A 187 -6.55 2.95 8.78
C ALA A 187 -6.96 2.21 7.52
N LEU A 188 -7.78 2.82 6.67
CA LEU A 188 -8.16 2.24 5.39
C LEU A 188 -7.22 2.74 4.29
N LEU A 189 -6.70 1.80 3.50
CA LEU A 189 -5.67 2.07 2.49
C LEU A 189 -6.20 1.68 1.11
N GLY A 190 -6.11 2.60 0.16
CA GLY A 190 -6.44 2.35 -1.24
C GLY A 190 -7.94 2.28 -1.53
N ASP A 191 -8.27 1.43 -2.51
CA ASP A 191 -9.60 1.07 -3.01
C ASP A 191 -10.43 2.18 -3.64
N THR A 192 -9.94 2.68 -4.75
CA THR A 192 -10.78 3.41 -5.73
C THR A 192 -11.39 2.45 -6.74
N ARG A 193 -11.91 1.29 -6.34
CA ARG A 193 -12.54 0.30 -7.21
C ARG A 193 -11.90 0.20 -8.60
N PHE A 194 -10.84 -0.55 -8.70
CA PHE A 194 -10.03 -0.68 -9.91
C PHE A 194 -10.86 -0.96 -11.19
N SER A 195 -11.82 -1.89 -11.16
CA SER A 195 -12.66 -2.21 -12.32
C SER A 195 -13.58 -1.07 -12.76
N TRP A 196 -14.00 -0.22 -11.85
CA TRP A 196 -14.71 1.01 -12.16
C TRP A 196 -13.75 2.02 -12.78
N LEU A 197 -12.61 2.24 -12.15
CA LEU A 197 -11.63 3.24 -12.51
C LEU A 197 -11.13 3.11 -13.95
N ILE A 198 -10.84 1.88 -14.41
CA ILE A 198 -10.37 1.63 -15.79
C ILE A 198 -11.41 1.89 -16.87
N ARG A 199 -12.69 2.03 -16.51
CA ARG A 199 -13.81 2.26 -17.45
C ARG A 199 -14.29 3.71 -17.49
N GLN A 200 -13.82 4.55 -16.57
CA GLN A 200 -14.27 5.92 -16.43
C GLN A 200 -13.42 6.90 -17.26
N LYS A 201 -14.00 8.05 -17.57
CA LYS A 201 -13.24 9.16 -18.13
C LYS A 201 -12.34 9.79 -17.05
N PRO A 202 -11.18 10.33 -17.40
CA PRO A 202 -10.28 10.97 -16.44
C PRO A 202 -10.93 12.03 -15.55
N ARG A 203 -11.90 12.79 -16.09
CA ARG A 203 -12.65 13.80 -15.34
C ARG A 203 -13.50 13.17 -14.22
N ASP A 204 -14.22 12.10 -14.53
CA ASP A 204 -15.11 11.43 -13.56
C ASP A 204 -14.26 10.79 -12.43
N ILE A 205 -13.07 10.30 -12.77
CA ILE A 205 -12.10 9.79 -11.81
C ILE A 205 -11.61 10.93 -10.89
N LEU A 206 -11.24 12.06 -11.46
CA LEU A 206 -10.77 13.23 -10.70
C LEU A 206 -11.86 13.71 -9.73
N ASP A 207 -13.09 13.84 -10.20
CA ASP A 207 -14.23 14.30 -9.39
C ASP A 207 -14.51 13.32 -8.24
N TYR A 208 -14.53 12.01 -8.51
CA TYR A 208 -14.69 10.97 -7.49
C TYR A 208 -13.58 11.01 -6.44
N CYS A 209 -12.33 11.04 -6.89
CA CYS A 209 -11.19 11.04 -6.00
C CYS A 209 -11.13 12.31 -5.13
N THR A 210 -11.51 13.47 -5.69
CA THR A 210 -11.61 14.72 -4.94
C THR A 210 -12.69 14.65 -3.87
N GLY A 211 -13.86 14.09 -4.19
CA GLY A 211 -14.94 13.86 -3.22
C GLY A 211 -14.51 12.92 -2.09
N LEU A 212 -13.80 11.84 -2.43
CA LEU A 212 -13.28 10.91 -1.43
C LEU A 212 -12.25 11.58 -0.49
N GLN A 213 -11.35 12.39 -1.02
CA GLN A 213 -10.41 13.15 -0.20
C GLN A 213 -11.12 14.13 0.75
N GLN A 214 -12.15 14.83 0.28
CA GLN A 214 -12.94 15.73 1.13
C GLN A 214 -13.62 14.97 2.27
N LEU A 215 -14.17 13.78 1.98
CA LEU A 215 -14.81 12.92 2.97
C LEU A 215 -13.83 12.44 4.05
N THR A 216 -12.61 12.09 3.65
CA THR A 216 -11.61 11.43 4.50
C THR A 216 -10.53 12.38 5.02
N HIS A 217 -10.60 13.67 4.67
CA HIS A 217 -9.57 14.66 5.01
C HIS A 217 -9.24 14.68 6.52
N GLY A 218 -7.96 14.56 6.82
CA GLY A 218 -7.45 14.59 8.19
C GLY A 218 -7.82 13.36 9.03
N LYS A 219 -8.12 12.23 8.41
CA LYS A 219 -8.52 10.98 9.05
C LYS A 219 -7.65 9.81 8.63
N SER A 220 -7.87 8.65 9.24
CA SER A 220 -7.12 7.41 9.03
C SER A 220 -7.38 6.78 7.65
N TYR A 221 -7.02 7.51 6.60
CA TYR A 221 -7.20 7.08 5.22
C TYR A 221 -5.98 7.44 4.36
N ALA A 222 -5.45 6.45 3.65
CA ALA A 222 -4.47 6.66 2.59
C ALA A 222 -5.09 6.28 1.25
N PHE A 223 -4.97 7.18 0.30
CA PHE A 223 -5.61 7.14 -0.99
C PHE A 223 -4.79 6.31 -2.00
N GLY A 224 -5.43 5.52 -2.85
CA GLY A 224 -4.75 4.70 -3.85
C GLY A 224 -5.67 4.12 -4.91
N SER A 225 -5.13 3.44 -5.92
CA SER A 225 -5.91 2.89 -7.03
C SER A 225 -6.69 1.62 -6.69
N GLY A 226 -6.45 1.01 -5.55
CA GLY A 226 -7.07 -0.27 -5.19
C GLY A 226 -6.68 -1.44 -6.10
N ASN A 227 -5.56 -1.32 -6.81
CA ASN A 227 -5.08 -2.33 -7.76
C ASN A 227 -4.33 -3.46 -7.03
N PRO A 228 -4.94 -4.65 -6.83
CA PRO A 228 -4.34 -5.68 -6.00
C PRO A 228 -3.21 -6.45 -6.68
N GLU A 229 -3.21 -6.49 -8.01
CA GLU A 229 -2.34 -7.37 -8.81
C GLU A 229 -1.42 -6.59 -9.76
N GLY A 230 -1.33 -5.26 -9.62
CA GLY A 230 -0.57 -4.44 -10.57
C GLY A 230 -1.09 -4.53 -12.01
N LYS A 231 -2.41 -4.68 -12.19
CA LYS A 231 -3.03 -4.70 -13.52
C LYS A 231 -2.78 -3.38 -14.24
N PRO A 232 -2.71 -3.38 -15.58
CA PRO A 232 -2.52 -2.16 -16.34
C PRO A 232 -3.63 -1.15 -16.07
N ILE A 233 -3.25 0.08 -15.72
CA ILE A 233 -4.14 1.24 -15.62
C ILE A 233 -3.82 2.15 -16.80
N PRO A 234 -4.80 2.65 -17.56
CA PRO A 234 -4.55 3.68 -18.56
C PRO A 234 -3.85 4.90 -17.91
N TYR A 235 -2.77 5.37 -18.53
CA TYR A 235 -1.96 6.45 -17.97
C TYR A 235 -2.78 7.70 -17.62
N LEU A 236 -3.72 8.10 -18.50
CA LEU A 236 -4.58 9.27 -18.24
C LEU A 236 -5.49 9.07 -17.03
N SER A 237 -5.98 7.85 -16.79
CA SER A 237 -6.78 7.50 -15.61
C SER A 237 -5.92 7.61 -14.34
N TYR A 238 -4.69 7.10 -14.40
CA TYR A 238 -3.75 7.19 -13.29
C TYR A 238 -3.31 8.64 -13.03
N ALA A 239 -3.06 9.42 -14.08
CA ALA A 239 -2.77 10.84 -13.96
C ALA A 239 -3.91 11.64 -13.32
N ALA A 240 -5.17 11.25 -13.56
CA ALA A 240 -6.31 11.86 -12.88
C ALA A 240 -6.31 11.57 -11.36
N ILE A 241 -5.97 10.34 -10.95
CA ILE A 241 -5.80 9.99 -9.53
C ILE A 241 -4.68 10.83 -8.89
N LEU A 242 -3.50 10.88 -9.53
CA LEU A 242 -2.37 11.68 -9.03
C LEU A 242 -2.72 13.18 -8.95
N SER A 243 -3.46 13.69 -9.93
CA SER A 243 -3.91 15.10 -9.94
C SER A 243 -4.83 15.41 -8.76
N ALA A 244 -5.73 14.49 -8.41
CA ALA A 244 -6.58 14.62 -7.22
C ALA A 244 -5.73 14.65 -5.94
N TYR A 245 -4.76 13.73 -5.82
CA TYR A 245 -3.84 13.66 -4.70
C TYR A 245 -3.02 14.95 -4.53
N ILE A 246 -2.43 15.46 -5.62
CA ILE A 246 -1.64 16.70 -5.60
C ILE A 246 -2.49 17.90 -5.16
N ARG A 247 -3.73 18.01 -5.65
CA ARG A 247 -4.66 19.09 -5.25
C ARG A 247 -5.05 19.02 -3.78
N GLY A 248 -5.13 17.83 -3.22
CA GLY A 248 -5.41 17.62 -1.79
C GLY A 248 -4.23 17.90 -0.85
N GLN A 249 -3.08 18.32 -1.40
CA GLN A 249 -1.89 18.67 -0.60
C GLN A 249 -1.82 20.19 -0.26
N GLY A 250 -2.77 20.99 -0.72
CA GLY A 250 -2.84 22.44 -0.51
C GLY A 250 -3.67 22.85 0.69
#